data_5e8e5793e8c9ac5c336d7c74ed87715c
#
_entry.id   5e8e5793e8c9ac5c336d7c74ed87715c
#
_cell.length_a   1.000
_cell.length_b   1.000
_cell.length_c   1.000
_cell.angle_alpha   90.00
_cell.angle_beta   90.00
_cell.angle_gamma   90.00
#
_symmetry.space_group_name_H-M   'P 1'
#
loop_
_entity.id
_entity.type
_entity.pdbx_description
1 polymer ?
#
loop_
_entity_poly.entity_id
_entity_poly.type
_entity_poly.pdbx_seq_one_letter_code
_entity_poly.pdbx_strand_id
1 'polypeptide(L)'
;MTLKWDDVKEGQALPEIHKAPGVTQLVKYAAGSGDFNPLHHDYQFPQSKQIGSIIVHGRFKYASLGELVSNWLGHNGRIQKLSCQYRGMDQPNQPIQCRGTVKRKWEEGGKKLAQLEIWAENAKGDKTTPGEAIVVFN
;
A
#
# COMPACT_ATOMS: atom_id res chain seq x y z
N MET A 1 -3.18 -22.15 -5.80
CA MET A 1 -4.00 -22.59 -4.65
C MET A 1 -5.11 -21.58 -4.42
N THR A 2 -6.34 -22.04 -4.28
CA THR A 2 -7.50 -21.16 -4.09
C THR A 2 -7.58 -20.71 -2.64
N LEU A 3 -7.58 -19.42 -2.39
CA LEU A 3 -7.76 -18.87 -1.04
C LEU A 3 -9.24 -18.95 -0.66
N LYS A 4 -9.54 -19.67 0.40
CA LYS A 4 -10.91 -19.79 0.94
C LYS A 4 -11.03 -19.03 2.25
N TRP A 5 -12.16 -18.40 2.48
CA TRP A 5 -12.41 -17.69 3.72
C TRP A 5 -12.26 -18.60 4.96
N ASP A 6 -12.68 -19.85 4.86
CA ASP A 6 -12.59 -20.81 5.97
C ASP A 6 -11.13 -21.10 6.38
N ASP A 7 -10.19 -21.01 5.43
CA ASP A 7 -8.76 -21.25 5.66
C ASP A 7 -8.02 -20.02 6.19
N VAL A 8 -8.64 -18.84 6.11
CA VAL A 8 -8.05 -17.59 6.60
C VAL A 8 -8.14 -17.53 8.13
N LYS A 9 -7.04 -17.17 8.77
CA LYS A 9 -6.94 -17.09 10.24
C LYS A 9 -6.68 -15.65 10.67
N GLU A 10 -7.32 -15.23 11.76
CA GLU A 10 -6.99 -13.97 12.42
C GLU A 10 -5.53 -13.99 12.89
N GLY A 11 -4.82 -12.89 12.68
CA GLY A 11 -3.39 -12.78 12.94
C GLY A 11 -2.49 -13.30 11.82
N GLN A 12 -3.05 -13.91 10.78
CA GLN A 12 -2.30 -14.41 9.63
C GLN A 12 -1.66 -13.24 8.87
N ALA A 13 -0.36 -13.36 8.55
CA ALA A 13 0.33 -12.39 7.71
C ALA A 13 -0.01 -12.61 6.24
N LEU A 14 -0.14 -11.51 5.49
CA LEU A 14 -0.19 -11.54 4.04
C LEU A 14 1.23 -11.68 3.47
N PRO A 15 1.40 -12.32 2.29
CA PRO A 15 2.68 -12.28 1.59
C PRO A 15 3.09 -10.83 1.31
N GLU A 16 4.29 -10.46 1.71
CA GLU A 16 4.82 -9.10 1.56
C GLU A 16 5.12 -8.75 0.10
N ILE A 17 5.07 -7.47 -0.21
CA ILE A 17 5.63 -6.94 -1.46
C ILE A 17 6.68 -5.88 -1.16
N HIS A 18 7.68 -5.79 -2.02
CA HIS A 18 8.81 -4.88 -1.88
C HIS A 18 8.85 -3.92 -3.05
N LYS A 19 9.02 -2.64 -2.74
CA LYS A 19 9.16 -1.56 -3.72
C LYS A 19 10.43 -0.77 -3.41
N ALA A 20 11.06 -0.24 -4.43
CA ALA A 20 12.17 0.70 -4.31
C ALA A 20 12.12 1.64 -5.53
N PRO A 21 11.08 2.49 -5.64
CA PRO A 21 10.87 3.29 -6.84
C PRO A 21 12.01 4.28 -7.04
N GLY A 22 12.61 4.24 -8.22
CA GLY A 22 13.58 5.23 -8.64
C GLY A 22 12.92 6.47 -9.22
N VAL A 23 13.71 7.50 -9.51
CA VAL A 23 13.22 8.77 -10.07
C VAL A 23 12.43 8.57 -11.35
N THR A 24 12.91 7.71 -12.26
CA THR A 24 12.20 7.43 -13.51
C THR A 24 10.81 6.84 -13.26
N GLN A 25 10.68 5.95 -12.28
CA GLN A 25 9.38 5.39 -11.92
C GLN A 25 8.43 6.44 -11.36
N LEU A 26 8.95 7.39 -10.57
CA LEU A 26 8.13 8.50 -10.06
C LEU A 26 7.65 9.42 -11.19
N VAL A 27 8.48 9.65 -12.20
CA VAL A 27 8.08 10.40 -13.41
C VAL A 27 6.97 9.67 -14.16
N LYS A 28 7.11 8.37 -14.35
CA LYS A 28 6.07 7.53 -14.98
C LYS A 28 4.77 7.54 -14.18
N TYR A 29 4.88 7.46 -12.87
CA TYR A 29 3.70 7.51 -11.98
C TYR A 29 3.02 8.87 -12.04
N ALA A 30 3.77 9.97 -12.07
CA ALA A 30 3.25 11.31 -12.26
C ALA A 30 2.42 11.40 -13.56
N ALA A 31 2.94 10.86 -14.64
CA ALA A 31 2.24 10.85 -15.93
C ALA A 31 0.98 9.98 -15.90
N GLY A 32 1.06 8.78 -15.30
CA GLY A 32 -0.07 7.85 -15.23
C GLY A 32 -1.19 8.31 -14.29
N SER A 33 -0.83 8.94 -13.17
CA SER A 33 -1.78 9.40 -12.15
C SER A 33 -2.27 10.84 -12.34
N GLY A 34 -1.56 11.64 -13.13
CA GLY A 34 -1.80 13.08 -13.25
C GLY A 34 -1.26 13.90 -12.08
N ASP A 35 -0.52 13.29 -11.16
CA ASP A 35 0.07 13.98 -10.01
C ASP A 35 1.47 14.49 -10.36
N PHE A 36 1.52 15.68 -10.94
CA PHE A 36 2.74 16.38 -11.35
C PHE A 36 3.25 17.37 -10.30
N ASN A 37 2.93 17.19 -9.03
CA ASN A 37 3.49 18.04 -8.00
C ASN A 37 5.03 18.00 -8.07
N PRO A 38 5.71 19.15 -8.19
CA PRO A 38 7.17 19.22 -8.32
C PRO A 38 7.93 18.53 -7.18
N LEU A 39 7.32 18.36 -6.04
CA LEU A 39 7.88 17.64 -4.89
C LEU A 39 8.31 16.21 -5.23
N HIS A 40 7.72 15.61 -6.27
CA HIS A 40 7.98 14.23 -6.66
C HIS A 40 9.01 14.07 -7.78
N HIS A 41 9.48 15.16 -8.39
CA HIS A 41 10.40 15.07 -9.52
C HIS A 41 11.42 16.20 -9.65
N ASP A 42 11.25 17.31 -8.93
CA ASP A 42 12.11 18.48 -9.06
C ASP A 42 12.91 18.73 -7.77
N TYR A 43 14.22 18.42 -7.83
CA TYR A 43 15.13 18.67 -6.72
C TYR A 43 15.36 20.15 -6.42
N GLN A 44 15.07 21.03 -7.36
CA GLN A 44 15.20 22.48 -7.18
C GLN A 44 13.95 23.13 -6.59
N PHE A 45 12.85 22.39 -6.52
CA PHE A 45 11.63 22.85 -5.87
C PHE A 45 11.89 23.21 -4.40
N PRO A 46 11.38 24.36 -3.88
CA PRO A 46 11.73 24.81 -2.53
C PRO A 46 11.51 23.78 -1.43
N GLN A 47 10.39 23.05 -1.46
CA GLN A 47 10.11 21.99 -0.48
C GLN A 47 11.08 20.81 -0.63
N SER A 48 11.46 20.45 -1.85
CA SER A 48 12.45 19.40 -2.10
C SER A 48 13.82 19.76 -1.54
N LYS A 49 14.22 21.03 -1.70
CA LYS A 49 15.47 21.54 -1.10
C LYS A 49 15.42 21.52 0.43
N GLN A 50 14.28 21.88 1.00
CA GLN A 50 14.09 21.86 2.46
C GLN A 50 14.18 20.44 3.03
N ILE A 51 13.62 19.47 2.34
CA ILE A 51 13.67 18.06 2.72
C ILE A 51 15.04 17.44 2.41
N GLY A 52 15.73 17.96 1.40
CA GLY A 52 17.00 17.41 0.88
C GLY A 52 16.80 16.31 -0.17
N SER A 53 15.58 16.12 -0.65
CA SER A 53 15.24 15.14 -1.68
C SER A 53 13.85 15.40 -2.25
N ILE A 54 13.57 14.80 -3.39
CA ILE A 54 12.19 14.55 -3.82
C ILE A 54 11.63 13.37 -3.03
N ILE A 55 10.32 13.20 -3.00
CA ILE A 55 9.66 12.13 -2.26
C ILE A 55 8.75 11.28 -3.16
N VAL A 56 8.56 10.05 -2.75
CA VAL A 56 7.61 9.12 -3.38
C VAL A 56 6.17 9.64 -3.19
N HIS A 57 5.37 9.58 -4.24
CA HIS A 57 3.95 9.93 -4.16
C HIS A 57 3.25 9.11 -3.07
N GLY A 58 2.47 9.76 -2.23
CA GLY A 58 1.62 9.06 -1.27
C GLY A 58 0.69 8.07 -1.98
N ARG A 59 0.11 8.48 -3.11
CA ARG A 59 -0.77 7.62 -3.92
C ARG A 59 -0.05 6.40 -4.51
N PHE A 60 1.24 6.48 -4.79
CA PHE A 60 2.03 5.33 -5.19
C PHE A 60 2.04 4.27 -4.08
N LYS A 61 2.22 4.70 -2.84
CA LYS A 61 2.19 3.81 -1.67
C LYS A 61 0.79 3.26 -1.43
N TYR A 62 -0.25 4.09 -1.59
CA TYR A 62 -1.64 3.66 -1.53
C TYR A 62 -1.94 2.57 -2.58
N ALA A 63 -1.52 2.78 -3.81
CA ALA A 63 -1.66 1.80 -4.89
C ALA A 63 -0.91 0.50 -4.58
N SER A 64 0.28 0.60 -3.98
CA SER A 64 1.08 -0.56 -3.57
C SER A 64 0.38 -1.37 -2.47
N LEU A 65 -0.33 -0.73 -1.55
CA LEU A 65 -1.16 -1.41 -0.56
C LEU A 65 -2.34 -2.13 -1.23
N GLY A 66 -2.94 -1.52 -2.23
CA GLY A 66 -3.97 -2.17 -3.05
C GLY A 66 -3.43 -3.42 -3.77
N GLU A 67 -2.23 -3.33 -4.32
CA GLU A 67 -1.55 -4.47 -4.94
C GLU A 67 -1.30 -5.60 -3.93
N LEU A 68 -0.84 -5.28 -2.73
CA LEU A 68 -0.66 -6.25 -1.65
C LEU A 68 -1.92 -7.08 -1.40
N VAL A 69 -3.05 -6.38 -1.24
CA VAL A 69 -4.35 -7.02 -0.97
C VAL A 69 -4.84 -7.81 -2.18
N SER A 70 -4.74 -7.23 -3.38
CA SER A 70 -5.18 -7.87 -4.62
C SER A 70 -4.37 -9.14 -4.93
N ASN A 71 -3.06 -9.12 -4.70
CA ASN A 71 -2.21 -10.29 -4.90
C ASN A 71 -2.57 -11.42 -3.95
N TRP A 72 -2.86 -11.10 -2.69
CA TRP A 72 -3.27 -12.10 -1.70
C TRP A 72 -4.65 -12.67 -2.01
N LEU A 73 -5.61 -11.81 -2.32
CA LEU A 73 -7.00 -12.19 -2.54
C LEU A 73 -7.20 -12.94 -3.86
N GLY A 74 -6.49 -12.51 -4.92
CA GLY A 74 -6.63 -13.06 -6.26
C GLY A 74 -8.06 -12.94 -6.77
N HIS A 75 -8.55 -13.99 -7.40
CA HIS A 75 -9.91 -14.07 -7.92
C HIS A 75 -10.94 -14.57 -6.90
N ASN A 76 -10.54 -14.73 -5.64
CA ASN A 76 -11.37 -15.34 -4.60
C ASN A 76 -12.31 -14.35 -3.90
N GLY A 77 -12.30 -13.10 -4.34
CA GLY A 77 -13.13 -12.05 -3.77
C GLY A 77 -12.83 -10.68 -4.36
N ARG A 78 -13.28 -9.65 -3.67
CA ARG A 78 -13.07 -8.27 -4.06
C ARG A 78 -12.75 -7.37 -2.87
N ILE A 79 -12.02 -6.31 -3.12
CA ILE A 79 -11.79 -5.26 -2.12
C ILE A 79 -13.08 -4.43 -2.03
N GLN A 80 -13.65 -4.36 -0.83
CA GLN A 80 -14.82 -3.53 -0.55
C GLN A 80 -14.41 -2.13 -0.09
N LYS A 81 -13.34 -2.05 0.74
CA LYS A 81 -12.83 -0.79 1.28
C LYS A 81 -11.31 -0.85 1.33
N LEU A 82 -10.67 0.24 0.94
CA LEU A 82 -9.23 0.42 1.08
C LEU A 82 -8.98 1.86 1.53
N SER A 83 -8.25 2.03 2.63
CA SER A 83 -7.91 3.35 3.15
C SER A 83 -6.51 3.36 3.73
N CYS A 84 -5.90 4.53 3.74
CA CYS A 84 -4.61 4.73 4.38
C CYS A 84 -4.45 6.17 4.84
N GLN A 85 -3.41 6.41 5.64
CA GLN A 85 -2.98 7.72 6.04
C GLN A 85 -1.52 7.91 5.65
N TYR A 86 -1.16 9.09 5.18
CA TYR A 86 0.21 9.44 4.84
C TYR A 86 0.86 10.10 6.07
N ARG A 87 1.66 9.34 6.81
CA ARG A 87 2.27 9.79 8.06
C ARG A 87 3.76 10.05 7.96
N GLY A 88 4.41 9.56 6.91
CA GLY A 88 5.82 9.74 6.69
C GLY A 88 6.15 9.85 5.21
N MET A 89 7.33 10.37 4.93
CA MET A 89 7.84 10.55 3.58
C MET A 89 8.84 9.45 3.27
N ASP A 90 8.78 8.93 2.05
CA ASP A 90 9.76 7.99 1.52
C ASP A 90 10.52 8.64 0.36
N GLN A 91 11.83 8.43 0.32
CA GLN A 91 12.68 8.96 -0.74
C GLN A 91 12.85 7.94 -1.86
N PRO A 92 13.15 8.37 -3.09
CA PRO A 92 13.41 7.43 -4.19
C PRO A 92 14.62 6.55 -3.90
N ASN A 93 14.62 5.35 -4.49
CA ASN A 93 15.68 4.34 -4.36
C ASN A 93 15.85 3.78 -2.95
N GLN A 94 14.90 4.03 -2.06
CA GLN A 94 14.88 3.45 -0.72
C GLN A 94 13.86 2.33 -0.63
N PRO A 95 14.13 1.25 0.13
CA PRO A 95 13.20 0.15 0.26
C PRO A 95 11.90 0.57 0.93
N ILE A 96 10.77 0.15 0.35
CA ILE A 96 9.44 0.24 0.92
C ILE A 96 8.90 -1.17 0.99
N GLN A 97 8.56 -1.63 2.20
CA GLN A 97 7.95 -2.94 2.40
C GLN A 97 6.46 -2.76 2.68
N CYS A 98 5.62 -3.39 1.88
CA CYS A 98 4.19 -3.40 2.12
C CYS A 98 3.83 -4.71 2.80
N ARG A 99 3.20 -4.62 3.96
CA ARG A 99 2.84 -5.73 4.83
C ARG A 99 1.39 -5.65 5.25
N GLY A 100 0.87 -6.78 5.68
CA GLY A 100 -0.48 -6.82 6.20
C GLY A 100 -0.72 -8.06 7.06
N THR A 101 -1.73 -7.94 7.92
CA THR A 101 -2.23 -9.04 8.74
C THR A 101 -3.75 -9.07 8.70
N VAL A 102 -4.32 -10.25 8.83
CA VAL A 102 -5.76 -10.41 8.99
C VAL A 102 -6.12 -10.01 10.42
N LYS A 103 -6.89 -8.95 10.59
CA LYS A 103 -7.29 -8.43 11.89
C LYS A 103 -8.49 -9.20 12.45
N ARG A 104 -9.49 -9.41 11.61
CA ARG A 104 -10.69 -10.17 11.97
C ARG A 104 -11.40 -10.67 10.72
N LYS A 105 -12.25 -11.68 10.89
CA LYS A 105 -13.16 -12.15 9.86
C LYS A 105 -14.54 -12.37 10.45
N TRP A 106 -15.58 -12.19 9.65
CA TRP A 106 -16.98 -12.33 10.07
C TRP A 106 -17.90 -12.60 8.89
N GLU A 107 -19.10 -13.01 9.22
CA GLU A 107 -20.18 -13.13 8.25
C GLU A 107 -21.24 -12.07 8.54
N GLU A 108 -21.75 -11.46 7.49
CA GLU A 108 -22.76 -10.42 7.59
C GLU A 108 -23.61 -10.38 6.32
N GLY A 109 -24.95 -10.48 6.47
CA GLY A 109 -25.85 -10.45 5.34
C GLY A 109 -25.55 -11.49 4.27
N GLY A 110 -25.13 -12.70 4.66
CA GLY A 110 -24.75 -13.77 3.75
C GLY A 110 -23.40 -13.60 3.09
N LYS A 111 -22.63 -12.57 3.47
CA LYS A 111 -21.30 -12.28 2.94
C LYS A 111 -20.23 -12.73 3.92
N LYS A 112 -19.13 -13.25 3.39
CA LYS A 112 -17.93 -13.64 4.13
C LYS A 112 -16.88 -12.54 3.98
N LEU A 113 -16.55 -11.86 5.07
CA LEU A 113 -15.68 -10.69 5.08
C LEU A 113 -14.41 -10.92 5.91
N ALA A 114 -13.37 -10.18 5.56
CA ALA A 114 -12.17 -10.06 6.40
C ALA A 114 -11.71 -8.60 6.42
N GLN A 115 -11.26 -8.15 7.59
CA GLN A 115 -10.61 -6.87 7.77
C GLN A 115 -9.11 -7.10 7.88
N LEU A 116 -8.36 -6.34 7.13
CA LEU A 116 -6.90 -6.41 7.07
C LEU A 116 -6.32 -5.12 7.63
N GLU A 117 -5.32 -5.25 8.48
CA GLU A 117 -4.42 -4.16 8.81
C GLU A 117 -3.26 -4.21 7.83
N ILE A 118 -3.05 -3.13 7.09
CA ILE A 118 -2.02 -3.04 6.05
C ILE A 118 -1.17 -1.81 6.26
N TRP A 119 0.08 -1.85 5.84
CA TRP A 119 0.97 -0.69 5.94
C TRP A 119 2.15 -0.79 5.00
N ALA A 120 2.68 0.37 4.63
CA ALA A 120 3.98 0.50 4.01
C ALA A 120 4.98 1.00 5.06
N GLU A 121 6.14 0.37 5.14
CA GLU A 121 7.20 0.75 6.05
C GLU A 121 8.53 0.97 5.33
N ASN A 122 9.37 1.83 5.89
CA ASN A 122 10.70 2.09 5.36
C ASN A 122 11.73 1.08 5.89
N ALA A 123 12.99 1.22 5.49
CA ALA A 123 14.07 0.32 5.90
C ALA A 123 14.34 0.34 7.42
N LYS A 124 13.91 1.40 8.11
CA LYS A 124 14.03 1.53 9.58
C LYS A 124 12.88 0.86 10.32
N GLY A 125 11.86 0.36 9.60
CA GLY A 125 10.67 -0.21 10.19
C GLY A 125 9.60 0.81 10.58
N ASP A 126 9.74 2.08 10.18
CA ASP A 126 8.74 3.11 10.43
C ASP A 126 7.57 2.91 9.46
N LYS A 127 6.35 2.85 10.00
CA LYS A 127 5.12 2.77 9.20
C LYS A 127 4.79 4.14 8.63
N THR A 128 5.27 4.42 7.42
CA THR A 128 5.05 5.71 6.76
C THR A 128 3.64 5.85 6.20
N THR A 129 2.98 4.71 5.93
CA THR A 129 1.64 4.70 5.36
C THR A 129 0.83 3.54 5.96
N PRO A 130 0.24 3.73 7.16
CA PRO A 130 -0.67 2.74 7.73
C PRO A 130 -2.04 2.81 7.08
N GLY A 131 -2.73 1.68 7.03
CA GLY A 131 -4.05 1.60 6.42
C GLY A 131 -4.84 0.37 6.83
N GLU A 132 -6.01 0.23 6.23
CA GLU A 132 -6.84 -0.94 6.39
C GLU A 132 -7.57 -1.28 5.09
N ALA A 133 -7.96 -2.53 4.97
CA ALA A 133 -8.81 -3.00 3.89
C ALA A 133 -9.91 -3.89 4.44
N ILE A 134 -11.07 -3.85 3.78
CA ILE A 134 -12.13 -4.84 3.97
C ILE A 134 -12.31 -5.56 2.64
N VAL A 135 -12.25 -6.87 2.68
CA VAL A 135 -12.46 -7.74 1.52
C VAL A 135 -13.69 -8.61 1.71
N VAL A 136 -14.34 -8.91 0.60
CA VAL A 136 -15.48 -9.83 0.55
C VAL A 136 -15.08 -11.02 -0.30
N PHE A 137 -15.18 -12.20 0.28
CA PHE A 137 -14.92 -13.47 -0.43
C PHE A 137 -16.12 -13.88 -1.27
N ASN A 138 -15.84 -14.58 -2.37
CA ASN A 138 -16.89 -15.17 -3.23
C ASN A 138 -17.65 -16.28 -2.51
#